data_7c5f91c03fa15bae04bc3382547e7b87
#
_entry.id   7c5f91c03fa15bae04bc3382547e7b87
#
_cell.length_a   1.000
_cell.length_b   1.000
_cell.length_c   1.000
_cell.angle_alpha   90.00
_cell.angle_beta   90.00
_cell.angle_gamma   90.00
#
_symmetry.space_group_name_H-M   'P 1'
#
loop_
_entity.id
_entity.type
_entity.pdbx_description
1 polymer ?
#
loop_
_entity_poly.entity_id
_entity_poly.type
_entity_poly.pdbx_seq_one_letter_code
_entity_poly.pdbx_strand_id
1 'polypeptide(L)'
;MKTITLTFAAALTFCASAALADPAEGRWATQPDDNGNSGIITISMCGDRLCGTLTESRNASGEVFASANAGRQIVWDMEPRGDGAYRDGQIYAPDRDQTYRARMDLAGSQLTVAGCVLFICRDQVWTRAN
;
A
#
# COMPACT_ATOMS: atom_id res chain seq x y z
N MET A 1 -4.87 -69.33 11.55
CA MET A 1 -5.42 -68.03 11.89
C MET A 1 -4.42 -66.98 11.33
N LYS A 2 -4.83 -66.29 10.31
CA LYS A 2 -4.02 -65.18 9.76
C LYS A 2 -4.49 -63.88 10.41
N THR A 3 -3.62 -63.27 11.19
CA THR A 3 -3.84 -61.92 11.74
C THR A 3 -3.58 -60.90 10.68
N ILE A 4 -4.64 -60.18 10.27
CA ILE A 4 -4.54 -59.05 9.35
C ILE A 4 -4.27 -57.80 10.18
N THR A 5 -3.06 -57.28 10.08
CA THR A 5 -2.70 -56.02 10.71
C THR A 5 -3.13 -54.89 9.77
N LEU A 6 -4.21 -54.19 10.12
CA LEU A 6 -4.58 -52.94 9.43
C LEU A 6 -3.66 -51.83 9.90
N THR A 7 -2.79 -51.40 9.02
CA THR A 7 -2.00 -50.18 9.25
C THR A 7 -2.83 -48.95 8.81
N PHE A 8 -3.32 -48.20 9.77
CA PHE A 8 -3.94 -46.92 9.52
C PHE A 8 -2.83 -45.91 9.22
N ALA A 9 -2.69 -45.54 7.95
CA ALA A 9 -1.88 -44.36 7.57
C ALA A 9 -2.69 -43.09 7.84
N ALA A 10 -2.33 -42.36 8.89
CA ALA A 10 -2.89 -41.05 9.16
C ALA A 10 -2.30 -40.09 8.14
N ALA A 11 -3.09 -39.66 7.14
CA ALA A 11 -2.74 -38.58 6.24
C ALA A 11 -2.84 -37.27 7.01
N LEU A 12 -1.70 -36.69 7.37
CA LEU A 12 -1.62 -35.33 7.89
C LEU A 12 -1.84 -34.37 6.71
N THR A 13 -3.07 -33.89 6.58
CA THR A 13 -3.36 -32.76 5.68
C THR A 13 -2.81 -31.48 6.31
N PHE A 14 -1.69 -31.00 5.78
CA PHE A 14 -1.19 -29.67 6.07
C PHE A 14 -2.12 -28.67 5.38
N CYS A 15 -3.01 -28.02 6.12
CA CYS A 15 -3.67 -26.80 5.65
C CYS A 15 -2.64 -25.69 5.67
N ALA A 16 -2.03 -25.40 4.49
CA ALA A 16 -1.29 -24.19 4.32
C ALA A 16 -2.29 -23.02 4.37
N SER A 17 -2.34 -22.28 5.48
CA SER A 17 -3.05 -21.02 5.53
C SER A 17 -2.27 -20.04 4.66
N ALA A 18 -2.78 -19.74 3.45
CA ALA A 18 -2.28 -18.66 2.64
C ALA A 18 -2.51 -17.36 3.42
N ALA A 19 -1.43 -16.65 3.79
CA ALA A 19 -1.55 -15.32 4.33
C ALA A 19 -2.15 -14.43 3.22
N LEU A 20 -3.36 -13.89 3.47
CA LEU A 20 -3.99 -12.95 2.54
C LEU A 20 -3.20 -11.65 2.58
N ALA A 21 -2.84 -11.13 1.38
CA ALA A 21 -2.28 -9.80 1.26
C ALA A 21 -3.27 -8.76 1.78
N ASP A 22 -2.76 -7.69 2.38
CA ASP A 22 -3.60 -6.57 2.78
C ASP A 22 -4.26 -5.96 1.52
N PRO A 23 -5.56 -5.62 1.56
CA PRO A 23 -6.25 -5.10 0.37
C PRO A 23 -5.68 -3.79 -0.18
N ALA A 24 -4.92 -3.02 0.61
CA ALA A 24 -4.25 -1.82 0.11
C ALA A 24 -2.89 -2.12 -0.54
N GLU A 25 -2.37 -3.34 -0.47
CA GLU A 25 -1.14 -3.69 -1.18
C GLU A 25 -1.35 -3.62 -2.69
N GLY A 26 -0.28 -3.26 -3.39
CA GLY A 26 -0.26 -3.16 -4.83
C GLY A 26 0.13 -1.77 -5.32
N ARG A 27 -0.20 -1.47 -6.57
CA ARG A 27 0.21 -0.26 -7.26
C ARG A 27 -0.93 0.76 -7.29
N TRP A 28 -0.59 1.99 -7.00
CA TRP A 28 -1.55 3.10 -6.91
C TRP A 28 -1.03 4.29 -7.70
N ALA A 29 -1.87 4.82 -8.60
CA ALA A 29 -1.58 6.06 -9.31
C ALA A 29 -1.99 7.25 -8.46
N THR A 30 -1.05 8.16 -8.21
CA THR A 30 -1.33 9.38 -7.45
C THR A 30 -2.14 10.37 -8.27
N GLN A 31 -2.84 11.26 -7.58
CA GLN A 31 -3.46 12.41 -8.22
C GLN A 31 -2.37 13.32 -8.81
N PRO A 32 -2.55 13.84 -10.05
CA PRO A 32 -1.56 14.75 -10.63
C PRO A 32 -1.33 16.00 -9.77
N ASP A 33 -0.08 16.44 -9.69
CA ASP A 33 0.30 17.69 -9.05
C ASP A 33 -0.01 18.91 -9.95
N ASP A 34 0.34 20.11 -9.49
CA ASP A 34 0.09 21.36 -10.21
C ASP A 34 0.81 21.43 -11.56
N ASN A 35 1.86 20.65 -11.76
CA ASN A 35 2.61 20.52 -13.01
C ASN A 35 2.08 19.41 -13.92
N GLY A 36 1.05 18.68 -13.47
CA GLY A 36 0.50 17.53 -14.18
C GLY A 36 1.31 16.24 -13.99
N ASN A 37 2.31 16.24 -13.12
CA ASN A 37 3.10 15.05 -12.83
C ASN A 37 2.37 14.15 -11.84
N SER A 38 2.46 12.85 -12.06
CA SER A 38 1.92 11.83 -11.17
C SER A 38 2.93 10.71 -10.95
N GLY A 39 2.66 9.87 -9.98
CA GLY A 39 3.53 8.74 -9.67
C GLY A 39 2.75 7.47 -9.45
N ILE A 40 3.45 6.35 -9.53
CA ILE A 40 2.96 5.06 -9.08
C ILE A 40 3.62 4.74 -7.75
N ILE A 41 2.79 4.58 -6.73
CA ILE A 41 3.21 4.17 -5.40
C ILE A 41 2.92 2.68 -5.25
N THR A 42 3.94 1.90 -4.97
CA THR A 42 3.77 0.48 -4.67
C THR A 42 3.72 0.30 -3.16
N ILE A 43 2.57 -0.15 -2.69
CA ILE A 43 2.30 -0.38 -1.26
C ILE A 43 2.52 -1.85 -0.93
N SER A 44 3.19 -2.10 0.18
CA SER A 44 3.45 -3.43 0.72
C SER A 44 3.47 -3.39 2.24
N MET A 45 3.42 -4.58 2.86
CA MET A 45 3.63 -4.69 4.30
C MET A 45 5.11 -4.50 4.65
N CYS A 46 5.37 -3.60 5.59
CA CYS A 46 6.68 -3.35 6.19
C CYS A 46 6.61 -3.76 7.66
N GLY A 47 6.70 -5.05 7.93
CA GLY A 47 6.35 -5.60 9.24
C GLY A 47 4.83 -5.71 9.38
N ASP A 48 4.28 -5.14 10.45
CA ASP A 48 2.84 -5.12 10.76
C ASP A 48 2.13 -3.85 10.29
N ARG A 49 2.86 -2.96 9.60
CA ARG A 49 2.34 -1.70 9.05
C ARG A 49 2.64 -1.61 7.57
N LEU A 50 1.87 -0.81 6.85
CA LEU A 50 2.10 -0.62 5.42
C LEU A 50 3.06 0.53 5.16
N CYS A 51 3.86 0.35 4.11
CA CYS A 51 4.67 1.40 3.52
C CYS A 51 4.48 1.41 2.00
N GLY A 52 4.77 2.55 1.37
CA GLY A 52 4.65 2.71 -0.07
C GLY A 52 5.81 3.49 -0.64
N THR A 53 6.35 3.00 -1.74
CA THR A 53 7.52 3.54 -2.41
C THR A 53 7.14 4.05 -3.80
N LEU A 54 7.69 5.20 -4.18
CA LEU A 54 7.55 5.73 -5.55
C LEU A 54 8.35 4.84 -6.52
N THR A 55 7.64 4.09 -7.35
CA THR A 55 8.27 3.15 -8.29
C THR A 55 8.28 3.64 -9.73
N GLU A 56 7.42 4.60 -10.08
CA GLU A 56 7.35 5.16 -11.42
C GLU A 56 6.86 6.61 -11.34
N SER A 57 7.37 7.47 -12.20
CA SER A 57 6.90 8.85 -12.34
C SER A 57 6.47 9.12 -13.77
N ARG A 58 5.38 9.87 -13.94
CA ARG A 58 4.81 10.23 -15.24
C ARG A 58 4.61 11.73 -15.33
N ASN A 59 4.91 12.29 -16.49
CA ASN A 59 4.64 13.70 -16.78
C ASN A 59 3.18 13.94 -17.19
N ALA A 60 2.83 15.19 -17.48
CA ALA A 60 1.47 15.56 -17.89
C ALA A 60 1.00 14.88 -19.17
N SER A 61 1.92 14.43 -20.03
CA SER A 61 1.62 13.67 -21.26
C SER A 61 1.49 12.16 -21.01
N GLY A 62 1.64 11.70 -19.76
CA GLY A 62 1.61 10.29 -19.41
C GLY A 62 2.90 9.53 -19.68
N GLU A 63 3.98 10.23 -20.05
CA GLU A 63 5.27 9.61 -20.33
C GLU A 63 6.02 9.35 -19.03
N VAL A 64 6.63 8.18 -18.93
CA VAL A 64 7.49 7.80 -17.82
C VAL A 64 8.79 8.59 -17.90
N PHE A 65 9.21 9.15 -16.76
CA PHE A 65 10.49 9.84 -16.68
C PHE A 65 11.24 9.47 -15.41
N ALA A 66 12.57 9.65 -15.43
CA ALA A 66 13.40 9.44 -14.27
C ALA A 66 13.24 10.61 -13.29
N SER A 67 12.75 10.31 -12.10
CA SER A 67 12.57 11.28 -11.02
C SER A 67 13.69 11.16 -10.00
N ALA A 68 14.10 12.28 -9.41
CA ALA A 68 15.01 12.30 -8.27
C ALA A 68 14.44 11.58 -7.03
N ASN A 69 13.12 11.41 -6.97
CA ASN A 69 12.42 10.72 -5.88
C ASN A 69 12.17 9.22 -6.17
N ALA A 70 12.67 8.68 -7.28
CA ALA A 70 12.53 7.26 -7.61
C ALA A 70 13.12 6.39 -6.50
N GLY A 71 12.35 5.39 -6.05
CA GLY A 71 12.73 4.51 -4.96
C GLY A 71 12.52 5.09 -3.56
N ARG A 72 12.06 6.34 -3.46
CA ARG A 72 11.81 6.99 -2.18
C ARG A 72 10.54 6.48 -1.54
N GLN A 73 10.60 6.24 -0.23
CA GLN A 73 9.42 5.92 0.56
C GLN A 73 8.55 7.16 0.70
N ILE A 74 7.28 7.06 0.30
CA ILE A 74 6.32 8.17 0.30
C ILE A 74 5.36 8.08 1.48
N VAL A 75 4.85 6.88 1.77
CA VAL A 75 4.02 6.62 2.95
C VAL A 75 4.63 5.51 3.78
N TRP A 76 4.51 5.58 5.09
CA TRP A 76 5.00 4.55 6.01
C TRP A 76 4.25 4.57 7.33
N ASP A 77 4.46 3.54 8.12
CA ASP A 77 3.84 3.35 9.44
C ASP A 77 2.31 3.37 9.41
N MET A 78 1.70 3.02 8.27
CA MET A 78 0.25 2.96 8.16
C MET A 78 -0.28 1.72 8.86
N GLU A 79 -0.93 1.91 9.99
CA GLU A 79 -1.48 0.83 10.81
C GLU A 79 -2.87 0.43 10.32
N PRO A 80 -3.07 -0.84 9.90
CA PRO A 80 -4.39 -1.33 9.54
C PRO A 80 -5.33 -1.33 10.76
N ARG A 81 -6.50 -0.74 10.60
CA ARG A 81 -7.54 -0.64 11.64
C ARG A 81 -8.80 -1.42 11.32
N GLY A 82 -8.84 -2.14 10.18
CA GLY A 82 -10.04 -2.80 9.67
C GLY A 82 -10.92 -1.86 8.86
N ASP A 83 -11.83 -2.46 8.08
CA ASP A 83 -12.81 -1.74 7.25
C ASP A 83 -12.18 -0.71 6.27
N GLY A 84 -10.96 -0.98 5.80
CA GLY A 84 -10.26 -0.11 4.87
C GLY A 84 -9.61 1.11 5.51
N ALA A 85 -9.57 1.21 6.82
CA ALA A 85 -8.95 2.32 7.53
C ALA A 85 -7.49 2.01 7.89
N TYR A 86 -6.60 2.99 7.64
CA TYR A 86 -5.18 2.97 8.00
C TYR A 86 -4.84 4.27 8.71
N ARG A 87 -4.18 4.18 9.86
CA ARG A 87 -3.98 5.32 10.75
C ARG A 87 -2.54 5.38 11.27
N ASP A 88 -2.22 6.51 11.89
CA ASP A 88 -0.96 6.76 12.58
C ASP A 88 0.29 6.66 11.71
N GLY A 89 0.12 6.84 10.41
CA GLY A 89 1.21 6.84 9.46
C GLY A 89 1.79 8.21 9.18
N GLN A 90 2.66 8.25 8.20
CA GLN A 90 3.31 9.46 7.72
C GLN A 90 3.36 9.46 6.19
N ILE A 91 3.39 10.66 5.62
CA ILE A 91 3.54 10.88 4.19
C ILE A 91 4.60 11.94 3.94
N TYR A 92 5.46 11.68 2.97
CA TYR A 92 6.41 12.65 2.44
C TYR A 92 5.85 13.32 1.19
N ALA A 93 5.86 14.64 1.18
CA ALA A 93 5.46 15.46 0.04
C ALA A 93 6.70 15.99 -0.69
N PRO A 94 7.07 15.41 -1.85
CA PRO A 94 8.30 15.81 -2.57
C PRO A 94 8.29 17.26 -3.03
N ASP A 95 7.14 17.81 -3.38
CA ASP A 95 6.96 19.18 -3.84
C ASP A 95 7.22 20.23 -2.75
N ARG A 96 7.15 19.81 -1.49
CA ARG A 96 7.34 20.67 -0.31
C ARG A 96 8.55 20.28 0.53
N ASP A 97 9.16 19.14 0.23
CA ASP A 97 10.23 18.55 1.03
C ASP A 97 9.85 18.47 2.53
N GLN A 98 8.64 18.01 2.80
CA GLN A 98 8.11 17.89 4.15
C GLN A 98 7.37 16.57 4.37
N THR A 99 7.43 16.12 5.62
CA THR A 99 6.74 14.93 6.10
C THR A 99 5.58 15.35 6.99
N TYR A 100 4.42 14.74 6.76
CA TYR A 100 3.20 15.01 7.52
C TYR A 100 2.67 13.74 8.14
N ARG A 101 1.92 13.88 9.22
CA ARG A 101 1.08 12.80 9.72
C ARG A 101 0.08 12.44 8.64
N ALA A 102 -0.22 11.15 8.51
CA ALA A 102 -1.06 10.69 7.41
C ALA A 102 -1.99 9.56 7.82
N ARG A 103 -3.08 9.48 7.09
CA ARG A 103 -4.04 8.38 7.15
C ARG A 103 -4.47 7.99 5.75
N MET A 104 -4.98 6.79 5.62
CA MET A 104 -5.54 6.30 4.36
C MET A 104 -6.88 5.64 4.61
N ASP A 105 -7.77 5.73 3.62
CA ASP A 105 -9.05 5.05 3.61
C ASP A 105 -9.26 4.40 2.24
N LEU A 106 -9.42 3.08 2.25
CA LEU A 106 -9.61 2.27 1.06
C LEU A 106 -11.11 2.06 0.81
N ALA A 107 -11.56 2.38 -0.39
CA ALA A 107 -12.91 2.10 -0.86
C ALA A 107 -12.83 1.59 -2.30
N GLY A 108 -12.97 0.28 -2.50
CA GLY A 108 -12.88 -0.35 -3.82
C GLY A 108 -11.52 -0.12 -4.48
N SER A 109 -11.51 0.52 -5.65
CA SER A 109 -10.29 0.83 -6.42
C SER A 109 -9.73 2.21 -6.11
N GLN A 110 -10.20 2.88 -5.06
CA GLN A 110 -9.75 4.19 -4.64
C GLN A 110 -9.15 4.15 -3.25
N LEU A 111 -8.02 4.82 -3.08
CA LEU A 111 -7.36 5.01 -1.81
C LEU A 111 -7.26 6.50 -1.53
N THR A 112 -8.03 6.99 -0.57
CA THR A 112 -7.94 8.38 -0.13
C THR A 112 -6.81 8.50 0.86
N VAL A 113 -5.82 9.33 0.54
CA VAL A 113 -4.63 9.55 1.35
C VAL A 113 -4.65 10.98 1.85
N ALA A 114 -4.62 11.16 3.15
CA ALA A 114 -4.66 12.47 3.80
C ALA A 114 -3.36 12.75 4.53
N GLY A 115 -2.77 13.92 4.27
CA GLY A 115 -1.70 14.49 5.09
C GLY A 115 -2.26 15.58 5.98
N CYS A 116 -1.87 15.59 7.26
CA CYS A 116 -2.45 16.46 8.26
C CYS A 116 -1.38 17.31 8.96
N VAL A 117 -1.68 18.60 9.13
CA VAL A 117 -0.95 19.52 9.98
C VAL A 117 -1.90 20.01 11.06
N LEU A 118 -1.65 19.64 12.32
CA LEU A 118 -2.55 19.89 13.44
C LEU A 118 -3.95 19.30 13.12
N PHE A 119 -4.97 20.14 13.01
CA PHE A 119 -6.35 19.73 12.74
C PHE A 119 -6.75 19.83 11.26
N ILE A 120 -5.84 20.29 10.40
CA ILE A 120 -6.11 20.51 8.98
C ILE A 120 -5.51 19.36 8.19
N CYS A 121 -6.37 18.62 7.48
CA CYS A 121 -5.96 17.54 6.59
C CYS A 121 -6.25 17.89 5.14
N ARG A 122 -5.35 17.53 4.23
CA ARG A 122 -5.55 17.60 2.79
C ARG A 122 -5.61 16.19 2.24
N ASP A 123 -6.69 15.90 1.54
CA ASP A 123 -6.93 14.61 0.92
C ASP A 123 -6.49 14.63 -0.54
N GLN A 124 -5.96 13.50 -0.98
CA GLN A 124 -5.82 13.17 -2.40
C GLN A 124 -6.33 11.77 -2.63
N VAL A 125 -6.86 11.52 -3.81
CA VAL A 125 -7.38 10.21 -4.20
C VAL A 125 -6.37 9.54 -5.12
N TRP A 126 -5.88 8.38 -4.67
CA TRP A 126 -5.08 7.49 -5.50
C TRP A 126 -5.97 6.42 -6.10
N THR A 127 -5.74 6.07 -7.35
CA THR A 127 -6.50 5.05 -8.04
C THR A 127 -5.66 3.81 -8.26
N ARG A 128 -6.31 2.63 -8.18
CA ARG A 128 -5.62 1.35 -8.41
C ARG A 128 -4.99 1.36 -9.80
N ALA A 129 -3.67 1.12 -9.87
CA ALA A 129 -2.93 0.93 -11.10
C ALA A 129 -2.62 -0.56 -11.29
N ASN A 130 -2.71 -1.01 -12.55
CA ASN A 130 -2.40 -2.40 -12.90
C ASN A 130 -1.01 -2.52 -13.54
#